data_7e0347b6f63b543e13161afb8016c6a7
#
_entry.id   7e0347b6f63b543e13161afb8016c6a7
#
_cell.length_a   1.000
_cell.length_b   1.000
_cell.length_c   1.000
_cell.angle_alpha   90.00
_cell.angle_beta   90.00
_cell.angle_gamma   90.00
#
_symmetry.space_group_name_H-M   'P 1'
#
loop_
_entity.id
_entity.type
_entity.pdbx_description
1 polymer ?
#
loop_
_entity_poly.entity_id
_entity_poly.type
_entity_poly.pdbx_seq_one_letter_code
_entity_poly.pdbx_strand_id
1 'polypeptide(L)'
;FNNNCQMRFAQQEDREQVAELARNNFIYSRFHLDDEIPLSIANNIKAEWASNFFAGKRGDKLVVALIDNVVVGFLLLLESMEDLIIDLIAVDKNQHRKGIASDMITYVEHHLNEFSRIQVGTQLANVPCIRLYEKMGFRVFASNYVFHYHKSY
;
A
#
# COMPACT_ATOMS: atom_id res chain seq x y z
N PHE A 1 -8.89 -4.62 16.62
CA PHE A 1 -8.54 -5.68 15.68
C PHE A 1 -9.79 -6.44 15.24
N ASN A 2 -9.95 -6.68 13.95
CA ASN A 2 -10.99 -7.57 13.44
C ASN A 2 -10.65 -9.00 13.88
N ASN A 3 -11.46 -9.63 14.75
CA ASN A 3 -11.18 -10.92 15.36
C ASN A 3 -10.93 -12.09 14.36
N ASN A 4 -11.27 -11.92 13.09
CA ASN A 4 -11.09 -12.92 12.05
C ASN A 4 -9.92 -12.62 11.10
N CYS A 5 -9.17 -11.54 11.31
CA CYS A 5 -8.07 -11.17 10.44
C CYS A 5 -6.74 -11.40 11.16
N GLN A 6 -5.91 -12.26 10.60
CA GLN A 6 -4.55 -12.49 11.08
C GLN A 6 -3.58 -11.58 10.34
N MET A 7 -2.57 -11.07 11.07
CA MET A 7 -1.52 -10.25 10.48
C MET A 7 -0.16 -10.86 10.77
N ARG A 8 0.71 -10.85 9.76
CA ARG A 8 2.10 -11.29 9.88
C ARG A 8 2.95 -10.64 8.80
N PHE A 9 4.26 -10.72 8.96
CA PHE A 9 5.17 -10.42 7.86
C PHE A 9 4.99 -11.43 6.73
N ALA A 10 5.14 -10.96 5.49
CA ALA A 10 4.94 -11.76 4.30
C ALA A 10 6.00 -12.85 4.17
N GLN A 11 5.59 -13.97 3.60
CA GLN A 11 6.42 -15.10 3.21
C GLN A 11 6.46 -15.21 1.69
N GLN A 12 7.38 -15.98 1.15
CA GLN A 12 7.57 -16.10 -0.30
C GLN A 12 6.32 -16.61 -1.03
N GLU A 13 5.53 -17.43 -0.37
CA GLU A 13 4.28 -18.00 -0.86
C GLU A 13 3.17 -16.98 -1.06
N ASP A 14 3.25 -15.82 -0.40
CA ASP A 14 2.24 -14.76 -0.51
C ASP A 14 2.36 -13.96 -1.82
N ARG A 15 3.47 -14.11 -2.55
CA ARG A 15 3.82 -13.29 -3.70
C ARG A 15 2.70 -13.15 -4.72
N GLU A 16 2.10 -14.26 -5.13
CA GLU A 16 1.05 -14.25 -6.17
C GLU A 16 -0.21 -13.55 -5.69
N GLN A 17 -0.64 -13.82 -4.46
CA GLN A 17 -1.81 -13.19 -3.87
C GLN A 17 -1.61 -11.68 -3.67
N VAL A 18 -0.43 -11.26 -3.21
CA VAL A 18 -0.08 -9.84 -3.04
C VAL A 18 -0.03 -9.12 -4.39
N ALA A 19 0.57 -9.72 -5.43
CA ALA A 19 0.61 -9.15 -6.76
C ALA A 19 -0.80 -9.00 -7.36
N GLU A 20 -1.66 -10.01 -7.21
CA GLU A 20 -3.02 -9.96 -7.71
C GLU A 20 -3.88 -8.94 -6.95
N LEU A 21 -3.70 -8.83 -5.63
CA LEU A 21 -4.36 -7.80 -4.84
C LEU A 21 -3.92 -6.39 -5.29
N ALA A 22 -2.62 -6.20 -5.55
CA ALA A 22 -2.10 -4.94 -6.06
C ALA A 22 -2.65 -4.59 -7.45
N ARG A 23 -2.79 -5.58 -8.34
CA ARG A 23 -3.36 -5.39 -9.69
C ARG A 23 -4.79 -4.84 -9.64
N ASN A 24 -5.60 -5.29 -8.69
CA ASN A 24 -7.05 -5.08 -8.72
C ASN A 24 -7.56 -4.00 -7.75
N ASN A 25 -6.71 -3.45 -6.87
CA ASN A 25 -7.19 -2.59 -5.77
C ASN A 25 -6.59 -1.18 -5.75
N PHE A 26 -5.80 -0.77 -6.75
CA PHE A 26 -5.38 0.62 -6.91
C PHE A 26 -6.19 1.30 -8.00
N ILE A 27 -6.78 2.46 -7.67
CA ILE A 27 -7.56 3.28 -8.61
C ILE A 27 -7.16 4.76 -8.57
N TYR A 28 -6.43 5.22 -7.55
CA TYR A 28 -6.07 6.62 -7.36
C TYR A 28 -4.58 6.90 -7.56
N SER A 29 -3.78 5.95 -8.07
CA SER A 29 -2.38 6.25 -8.32
C SER A 29 -2.24 7.23 -9.49
N ARG A 30 -1.11 7.94 -9.55
CA ARG A 30 -0.80 8.84 -10.67
C ARG A 30 -0.90 8.18 -12.05
N PHE A 31 -0.70 6.87 -12.12
CA PHE A 31 -0.84 6.09 -13.36
C PHE A 31 -2.30 5.80 -13.72
N HIS A 32 -3.16 5.64 -12.69
CA HIS A 32 -4.59 5.40 -12.89
C HIS A 32 -5.37 6.71 -13.17
N LEU A 33 -4.79 7.85 -12.79
CA LEU A 33 -5.38 9.17 -13.01
C LEU A 33 -4.86 9.86 -14.29
N ASP A 34 -4.01 9.20 -15.04
CA ASP A 34 -3.47 9.67 -16.31
C ASP A 34 -4.22 8.99 -17.46
N ASP A 35 -5.03 9.77 -18.18
CA ASP A 35 -5.88 9.26 -19.27
C ASP A 35 -5.09 8.69 -20.46
N GLU A 36 -3.81 9.04 -20.60
CA GLU A 36 -2.93 8.52 -21.64
C GLU A 36 -2.32 7.15 -21.28
N ILE A 37 -2.49 6.70 -20.03
CA ILE A 37 -1.99 5.40 -19.58
C ILE A 37 -3.14 4.38 -19.54
N PRO A 38 -3.11 3.33 -20.37
CA PRO A 38 -4.13 2.28 -20.32
C PRO A 38 -4.23 1.66 -18.91
N LEU A 39 -5.46 1.42 -18.44
CA LEU A 39 -5.73 0.88 -17.11
C LEU A 39 -4.99 -0.45 -16.86
N SER A 40 -4.88 -1.30 -17.88
CA SER A 40 -4.13 -2.57 -17.80
C SER A 40 -2.65 -2.34 -17.49
N ILE A 41 -2.05 -1.29 -18.04
CA ILE A 41 -0.66 -0.92 -17.76
C ILE A 41 -0.53 -0.40 -16.33
N ALA A 42 -1.39 0.51 -15.90
CA ALA A 42 -1.41 1.04 -14.54
C ALA A 42 -1.56 -0.08 -13.50
N ASN A 43 -2.46 -1.04 -13.73
CA ASN A 43 -2.66 -2.21 -12.88
C ASN A 43 -1.43 -3.11 -12.82
N ASN A 44 -0.80 -3.38 -13.99
CA ASN A 44 0.41 -4.21 -14.05
C ASN A 44 1.60 -3.56 -13.35
N ILE A 45 1.77 -2.25 -13.46
CA ILE A 45 2.81 -1.51 -12.72
C ILE A 45 2.67 -1.78 -11.20
N LYS A 46 1.45 -1.71 -10.66
CA LYS A 46 1.23 -1.93 -9.23
C LYS A 46 1.48 -3.38 -8.82
N ALA A 47 1.05 -4.34 -9.65
CA ALA A 47 1.32 -5.76 -9.41
C ALA A 47 2.83 -6.06 -9.43
N GLU A 48 3.55 -5.49 -10.39
CA GLU A 48 5.00 -5.65 -10.50
C GLU A 48 5.73 -5.01 -9.31
N TRP A 49 5.33 -3.80 -8.89
CA TRP A 49 5.92 -3.15 -7.74
C TRP A 49 5.76 -3.96 -6.46
N ALA A 50 4.57 -4.48 -6.19
CA ALA A 50 4.34 -5.33 -5.03
C ALA A 50 5.12 -6.66 -5.12
N SER A 51 5.16 -7.29 -6.30
CA SER A 51 5.91 -8.52 -6.56
C SER A 51 7.43 -8.35 -6.42
N ASN A 52 7.96 -7.16 -6.72
CA ASN A 52 9.38 -6.84 -6.63
C ASN A 52 9.93 -6.90 -5.18
N PHE A 53 9.08 -6.79 -4.16
CA PHE A 53 9.48 -7.06 -2.79
C PHE A 53 10.04 -8.48 -2.63
N PHE A 54 9.35 -9.48 -3.14
CA PHE A 54 9.74 -10.90 -3.03
C PHE A 54 10.99 -11.24 -3.85
N ALA A 55 11.35 -10.39 -4.80
CA ALA A 55 12.60 -10.49 -5.55
C ALA A 55 13.76 -9.67 -4.93
N GLY A 56 13.53 -9.03 -3.77
CA GLY A 56 14.51 -8.17 -3.11
C GLY A 56 14.83 -6.87 -3.87
N LYS A 57 13.93 -6.43 -4.75
CA LYS A 57 14.14 -5.26 -5.61
C LYS A 57 13.40 -4.01 -5.12
N ARG A 58 12.46 -4.14 -4.20
CA ARG A 58 11.64 -3.04 -3.69
C ARG A 58 11.12 -3.36 -2.29
N GLY A 59 11.25 -2.38 -1.39
CA GLY A 59 10.74 -2.47 -0.03
C GLY A 59 11.65 -3.24 0.92
N ASP A 60 11.51 -2.96 2.20
CA ASP A 60 12.30 -3.55 3.27
C ASP A 60 11.46 -4.50 4.12
N LYS A 61 10.19 -4.18 4.33
CA LYS A 61 9.23 -5.00 5.07
C LYS A 61 7.90 -5.06 4.32
N LEU A 62 7.22 -6.18 4.40
CA LEU A 62 5.86 -6.35 3.91
C LEU A 62 5.02 -7.09 4.94
N VAL A 63 3.90 -6.49 5.32
CA VAL A 63 2.87 -7.10 6.18
C VAL A 63 1.72 -7.56 5.32
N VAL A 64 1.19 -8.74 5.61
CA VAL A 64 -0.04 -9.27 5.00
C VAL A 64 -1.13 -9.44 6.06
N ALA A 65 -2.35 -9.15 5.66
CA ALA A 65 -3.57 -9.40 6.40
C ALA A 65 -4.31 -10.59 5.76
N LEU A 66 -4.64 -11.60 6.56
CA LEU A 66 -5.24 -12.84 6.07
C LEU A 66 -6.59 -13.10 6.74
N ILE A 67 -7.54 -13.57 5.95
CA ILE A 67 -8.80 -14.16 6.41
C ILE A 67 -8.88 -15.56 5.77
N ASP A 68 -9.06 -16.59 6.60
CA ASP A 68 -9.12 -17.99 6.16
C ASP A 68 -7.91 -18.39 5.27
N ASN A 69 -6.71 -17.94 5.65
CA ASN A 69 -5.45 -18.14 4.91
C ASN A 69 -5.38 -17.47 3.52
N VAL A 70 -6.33 -16.59 3.19
CA VAL A 70 -6.32 -15.80 1.97
C VAL A 70 -5.83 -14.39 2.28
N VAL A 71 -4.88 -13.86 1.50
CA VAL A 71 -4.39 -12.50 1.63
C VAL A 71 -5.47 -11.52 1.19
N VAL A 72 -5.97 -10.73 2.13
CA VAL A 72 -7.01 -9.70 1.91
C VAL A 72 -6.49 -8.29 2.02
N GLY A 73 -5.24 -8.11 2.41
CA GLY A 73 -4.58 -6.81 2.48
C GLY A 73 -3.07 -6.98 2.56
N PHE A 74 -2.35 -5.95 2.13
CA PHE A 74 -0.90 -5.87 2.32
C PHE A 74 -0.44 -4.43 2.55
N LEU A 75 0.69 -4.30 3.22
CA LEU A 75 1.36 -3.04 3.55
C LEU A 75 2.85 -3.21 3.27
N LEU A 76 3.35 -2.55 2.22
CA LEU A 76 4.76 -2.52 1.84
C LEU A 76 5.43 -1.28 2.40
N LEU A 77 6.57 -1.46 3.03
CA LEU A 77 7.29 -0.44 3.77
C LEU A 77 8.71 -0.28 3.23
N LEU A 78 9.18 0.96 3.24
CA LEU A 78 10.57 1.35 3.04
C LEU A 78 11.12 1.89 4.36
N GLU A 79 12.32 1.47 4.72
CA GLU A 79 13.07 2.01 5.86
C GLU A 79 14.02 3.11 5.35
N SER A 80 13.96 4.29 5.92
CA SER A 80 14.80 5.42 5.54
C SER A 80 15.27 6.17 6.78
N MET A 81 16.49 5.91 7.22
CA MET A 81 17.06 6.47 8.45
C MET A 81 16.15 6.18 9.66
N GLU A 82 15.48 7.20 10.20
CA GLU A 82 14.54 7.08 11.32
C GLU A 82 13.06 7.05 10.87
N ASP A 83 12.82 7.06 9.58
CA ASP A 83 11.47 7.10 9.00
C ASP A 83 11.08 5.74 8.43
N LEU A 84 9.84 5.36 8.66
CA LEU A 84 9.18 4.25 8.00
C LEU A 84 8.20 4.81 6.97
N ILE A 85 8.37 4.44 5.72
CA ILE A 85 7.57 4.99 4.62
C ILE A 85 6.60 3.90 4.13
N ILE A 86 5.32 4.19 4.16
CA ILE A 86 4.31 3.37 3.50
C ILE A 86 4.41 3.60 2.00
N ASP A 87 4.97 2.62 1.30
CA ASP A 87 5.17 2.65 -0.15
C ASP A 87 3.93 2.19 -0.91
N LEU A 88 3.35 1.07 -0.48
CA LEU A 88 2.09 0.56 -1.00
C LEU A 88 1.22 0.05 0.15
N ILE A 89 -0.06 0.35 0.12
CA ILE A 89 -1.07 -0.26 0.99
C ILE A 89 -2.32 -0.55 0.17
N ALA A 90 -2.84 -1.76 0.27
CA ALA A 90 -4.10 -2.13 -0.36
C ALA A 90 -4.86 -3.14 0.50
N VAL A 91 -6.18 -3.07 0.41
CA VAL A 91 -7.11 -4.02 1.01
C VAL A 91 -8.13 -4.40 -0.06
N ASP A 92 -8.47 -5.69 -0.14
CA ASP A 92 -9.50 -6.19 -1.05
C ASP A 92 -10.79 -5.36 -0.91
N LYS A 93 -11.35 -4.93 -2.03
CA LYS A 93 -12.58 -4.11 -2.08
C LYS A 93 -13.75 -4.71 -1.31
N ASN A 94 -13.84 -6.05 -1.24
CA ASN A 94 -14.88 -6.76 -0.49
C ASN A 94 -14.64 -6.74 1.02
N GLN A 95 -13.47 -6.31 1.46
CA GLN A 95 -13.07 -6.19 2.87
C GLN A 95 -12.90 -4.73 3.32
N HIS A 96 -13.26 -3.77 2.46
CA HIS A 96 -13.18 -2.35 2.82
C HIS A 96 -14.09 -2.00 4.02
N ARG A 97 -13.73 -0.95 4.74
CA ARG A 97 -14.44 -0.42 5.94
C ARG A 97 -14.50 -1.38 7.13
N LYS A 98 -13.69 -2.43 7.16
CA LYS A 98 -13.56 -3.36 8.27
C LYS A 98 -12.35 -3.09 9.18
N GLY A 99 -11.65 -1.97 8.98
CA GLY A 99 -10.50 -1.57 9.81
C GLY A 99 -9.17 -2.22 9.43
N ILE A 100 -9.12 -3.10 8.42
CA ILE A 100 -7.92 -3.88 8.07
C ILE A 100 -6.69 -2.99 7.77
N ALA A 101 -6.88 -1.89 7.05
CA ALA A 101 -5.77 -0.97 6.75
C ALA A 101 -5.21 -0.31 8.01
N SER A 102 -6.07 0.16 8.93
CA SER A 102 -5.62 0.71 10.22
C SER A 102 -4.96 -0.35 11.09
N ASP A 103 -5.50 -1.57 11.09
CA ASP A 103 -4.94 -2.68 11.87
C ASP A 103 -3.55 -3.09 11.36
N MET A 104 -3.29 -3.08 10.04
CA MET A 104 -1.95 -3.32 9.48
C MET A 104 -0.95 -2.24 9.93
N ILE A 105 -1.34 -0.96 9.92
CA ILE A 105 -0.47 0.13 10.37
C ILE A 105 -0.19 -0.01 11.87
N THR A 106 -1.21 -0.30 12.68
CA THR A 106 -1.04 -0.55 14.11
C THR A 106 -0.17 -1.79 14.39
N TYR A 107 -0.30 -2.84 13.56
CA TYR A 107 0.58 -4.01 13.66
C TYR A 107 2.05 -3.62 13.49
N VAL A 108 2.35 -2.77 12.51
CA VAL A 108 3.71 -2.26 12.26
C VAL A 108 4.22 -1.45 13.45
N GLU A 109 3.41 -0.55 14.02
CA GLU A 109 3.77 0.23 15.21
C GLU A 109 4.14 -0.65 16.42
N HIS A 110 3.51 -1.81 16.55
CA HIS A 110 3.78 -2.73 17.67
C HIS A 110 4.97 -3.68 17.42
N HIS A 111 5.33 -3.94 16.17
CA HIS A 111 6.33 -4.96 15.83
C HIS A 111 7.64 -4.40 15.28
N LEU A 112 7.67 -3.14 14.88
CA LEU A 112 8.85 -2.43 14.45
C LEU A 112 9.11 -1.27 15.41
N ASN A 113 10.25 -1.28 16.09
CA ASN A 113 10.57 -0.30 17.15
C ASN A 113 11.68 0.68 16.75
N GLU A 114 12.22 0.57 15.54
CA GLU A 114 13.43 1.29 15.12
C GLU A 114 13.12 2.53 14.24
N PHE A 115 11.94 3.14 14.40
CA PHE A 115 11.58 4.34 13.66
C PHE A 115 10.98 5.39 14.59
N SER A 116 11.16 6.68 14.21
CA SER A 116 10.60 7.83 14.91
C SER A 116 9.31 8.34 14.26
N ARG A 117 9.13 8.09 12.96
CA ARG A 117 7.99 8.59 12.18
C ARG A 117 7.53 7.57 11.14
N ILE A 118 6.22 7.59 10.88
CA ILE A 118 5.64 6.91 9.70
C ILE A 118 5.22 7.99 8.70
N GLN A 119 5.65 7.85 7.46
CA GLN A 119 5.28 8.73 6.35
C GLN A 119 4.45 7.96 5.32
N VAL A 120 3.54 8.66 4.66
CA VAL A 120 2.75 8.10 3.56
C VAL A 120 2.45 9.18 2.54
N GLY A 121 2.53 8.80 1.25
CA GLY A 121 2.08 9.64 0.13
C GLY A 121 0.79 9.11 -0.46
N THR A 122 -0.14 10.01 -0.77
CA THR A 122 -1.38 9.68 -1.48
C THR A 122 -1.81 10.83 -2.38
N GLN A 123 -2.68 10.55 -3.35
CA GLN A 123 -3.26 11.58 -4.22
C GLN A 123 -4.45 12.27 -3.52
N LEU A 124 -4.68 13.55 -3.81
CA LEU A 124 -5.82 14.32 -3.29
C LEU A 124 -7.17 13.68 -3.61
N ALA A 125 -7.28 13.01 -4.75
CA ALA A 125 -8.48 12.27 -5.14
C ALA A 125 -8.78 11.06 -4.25
N ASN A 126 -7.77 10.55 -3.53
CA ASN A 126 -7.93 9.40 -2.65
C ASN A 126 -8.47 9.80 -1.26
N VAL A 127 -9.65 10.38 -1.25
CA VAL A 127 -10.34 10.84 -0.04
C VAL A 127 -10.48 9.75 1.04
N PRO A 128 -10.80 8.47 0.70
CA PRO A 128 -10.86 7.42 1.70
C PRO A 128 -9.56 7.21 2.48
N CYS A 129 -8.41 7.21 1.80
CA CYS A 129 -7.11 7.06 2.44
C CYS A 129 -6.73 8.30 3.27
N ILE A 130 -7.01 9.51 2.76
CA ILE A 130 -6.77 10.74 3.52
C ILE A 130 -7.52 10.69 4.85
N ARG A 131 -8.81 10.34 4.83
CA ARG A 131 -9.62 10.21 6.06
C ARG A 131 -9.11 9.13 7.00
N LEU A 132 -8.61 8.01 6.47
CA LEU A 132 -7.99 6.96 7.27
C LEU A 132 -6.77 7.51 8.02
N TYR A 133 -5.86 8.15 7.30
CA TYR A 133 -4.62 8.68 7.88
C TYR A 133 -4.91 9.78 8.91
N GLU A 134 -5.79 10.73 8.62
CA GLU A 134 -6.20 11.76 9.57
C GLU A 134 -6.80 11.16 10.85
N LYS A 135 -7.66 10.15 10.72
CA LYS A 135 -8.24 9.43 11.86
C LYS A 135 -7.19 8.72 12.72
N MET A 136 -6.12 8.24 12.10
CA MET A 136 -4.98 7.61 12.79
C MET A 136 -3.98 8.64 13.37
N GLY A 137 -4.24 9.94 13.22
CA GLY A 137 -3.38 11.00 13.75
C GLY A 137 -2.29 11.48 12.81
N PHE A 138 -2.24 11.00 11.56
CA PHE A 138 -1.35 11.55 10.55
C PHE A 138 -1.73 13.00 10.23
N ARG A 139 -0.72 13.81 9.92
CA ARG A 139 -0.90 15.21 9.51
C ARG A 139 -0.20 15.46 8.18
N VAL A 140 -0.84 16.23 7.32
CA VAL A 140 -0.22 16.68 6.07
C VAL A 140 0.97 17.58 6.40
N PHE A 141 2.14 17.27 5.86
CA PHE A 141 3.34 18.07 6.02
C PHE A 141 3.90 18.59 4.69
N ALA A 142 3.52 17.96 3.56
CA ALA A 142 3.93 18.39 2.24
C ALA A 142 2.86 18.09 1.20
N SER A 143 2.86 18.86 0.12
CA SER A 143 2.05 18.60 -1.08
C SER A 143 2.89 18.93 -2.31
N ASN A 144 2.89 18.05 -3.29
CA ASN A 144 3.72 18.18 -4.51
C ASN A 144 2.85 18.02 -5.76
N TYR A 145 3.22 18.77 -6.80
CA TYR A 145 2.68 18.56 -8.15
C TYR A 145 3.52 17.51 -8.88
N VAL A 146 2.84 16.63 -9.62
CA VAL A 146 3.49 15.66 -10.52
C VAL A 146 3.01 15.94 -11.94
N PHE A 147 3.96 16.13 -12.86
CA PHE A 147 3.70 16.35 -14.27
C PHE A 147 4.13 15.13 -15.07
N HIS A 148 3.25 14.68 -15.96
CA HIS A 148 3.59 13.69 -16.99
C HIS A 148 3.75 14.40 -18.35
N TYR A 149 4.70 13.94 -19.14
CA TYR A 149 4.87 14.36 -20.52
C TYR A 149 4.84 13.13 -21.42
N HIS A 150 3.88 13.08 -22.31
CA HIS A 150 3.74 12.03 -23.31
C HIS A 150 4.28 12.54 -24.64
N LYS A 151 5.32 11.87 -25.15
CA LYS A 151 5.88 12.23 -26.46
C LYS A 151 4.93 11.73 -27.55
N SER A 152 4.41 12.65 -28.36
CA SER A 152 3.68 12.30 -29.57
C SER A 152 4.65 11.70 -30.61
N TYR A 153 4.29 10.58 -31.20
CA TYR A 153 5.02 9.96 -32.32
C TYR A 153 4.32 10.27 -33.62
#